data_c6a4532acfe3576ecabd64d2d3f0636b
#
_entry.id   c6a4532acfe3576ecabd64d2d3f0636b
#
_cell.length_a   1.000
_cell.length_b   1.000
_cell.length_c   1.000
_cell.angle_alpha   90.00
_cell.angle_beta   90.00
_cell.angle_gamma   90.00
#
_symmetry.space_group_name_H-M   'P 1'
#
loop_
_entity.id
_entity.type
_entity.pdbx_description
1 polymer ?
#
loop_
_entity_poly.entity_id
_entity_poly.type
_entity_poly.pdbx_seq_one_letter_code
_entity_poly.pdbx_strand_id
1 'polypeptide(L)'
;MKVVKFGGSSLATGEQVQKVFNIIQADEDRKVIVVSAPGKRFSGDIKVTDLLKTYADQTIAGDDTTNIVLTILDRYQAIADFFGLKENKIIPQIKQTLLQLNRVHYPSFDHLYAAFMGHGELLNAQLIAYILQEIGQPAGFISPTDLGMIVTGSPRAARLDAASYERMHNFQYNPDKLLIVPGFIAYTNDGYAATFSRGGSDITGAILARGLQADLYENFTDVSAIYAVNPSIVPHPKSIEKMTYREMRELSYAGFAVFHDEAIIPVIEANIPINVKNTNDPTAPGTLIVPNQAITPTYPVTGIANDDRFAALYLHRYLLNREVGFTLKILQILASYNVSYEHMPSGIDDMTIIFDKSQLTPTIKAHISHDLYQTIAPDELEWLDDYAIIMIVGEGMQRNISTLNKITDALAQANINLPMVNQGASQISTMLGVPVDQMNEAVKVIYEAVF
;
A
#
# COMPACT_ATOMS: atom_id res chain seq x y z
N MET A 1 -21.03 5.52 -11.68
CA MET A 1 -20.87 4.39 -10.72
C MET A 1 -19.56 4.54 -9.98
N LYS A 2 -19.53 4.23 -8.68
CA LYS A 2 -18.33 4.26 -7.83
C LYS A 2 -17.95 2.85 -7.40
N VAL A 3 -16.64 2.59 -7.37
CA VAL A 3 -16.05 1.45 -6.68
C VAL A 3 -15.57 1.92 -5.33
N VAL A 4 -15.95 1.21 -4.26
CA VAL A 4 -15.64 1.59 -2.90
C VAL A 4 -14.92 0.45 -2.20
N LYS A 5 -13.78 0.74 -1.56
CA LYS A 5 -13.04 -0.25 -0.77
C LYS A 5 -13.07 0.11 0.71
N PHE A 6 -13.30 -0.87 1.56
CA PHE A 6 -13.22 -0.74 3.01
C PHE A 6 -12.04 -1.55 3.57
N GLY A 7 -11.21 -0.89 4.38
CA GLY A 7 -10.08 -1.51 5.06
C GLY A 7 -10.51 -2.42 6.22
N GLY A 8 -9.58 -3.25 6.70
CA GLY A 8 -9.86 -4.23 7.75
C GLY A 8 -10.33 -3.60 9.07
N SER A 9 -9.84 -2.43 9.46
CA SER A 9 -10.29 -1.69 10.65
C SER A 9 -11.78 -1.29 10.55
N SER A 10 -12.24 -0.96 9.34
CA SER A 10 -13.64 -0.63 9.05
C SER A 10 -14.58 -1.83 9.06
N LEU A 11 -14.03 -3.05 9.13
CA LEU A 11 -14.78 -4.32 9.06
C LEU A 11 -14.50 -5.22 10.27
N ALA A 12 -13.85 -4.67 11.32
CA ALA A 12 -13.36 -5.45 12.45
C ALA A 12 -14.46 -5.92 13.41
N THR A 13 -15.57 -5.18 13.52
CA THR A 13 -16.70 -5.44 14.44
C THR A 13 -18.04 -5.15 13.76
N GLY A 14 -19.13 -5.64 14.35
CA GLY A 14 -20.48 -5.36 13.86
C GLY A 14 -20.81 -3.87 13.82
N GLU A 15 -20.35 -3.07 14.80
CA GLU A 15 -20.54 -1.62 14.84
C GLU A 15 -19.84 -0.93 13.67
N GLN A 16 -18.63 -1.37 13.33
CA GLN A 16 -17.89 -0.82 12.18
C GLN A 16 -18.59 -1.21 10.86
N VAL A 17 -19.05 -2.45 10.74
CA VAL A 17 -19.81 -2.91 9.57
C VAL A 17 -21.11 -2.12 9.41
N GLN A 18 -21.80 -1.76 10.51
CA GLN A 18 -22.99 -0.90 10.45
C GLN A 18 -22.66 0.49 9.89
N LYS A 19 -21.51 1.07 10.25
CA LYS A 19 -21.05 2.35 9.64
C LYS A 19 -20.80 2.19 8.14
N VAL A 20 -20.18 1.07 7.75
CA VAL A 20 -19.97 0.75 6.31
C VAL A 20 -21.30 0.69 5.58
N PHE A 21 -22.33 0.06 6.13
CA PHE A 21 -23.66 0.01 5.51
C PHE A 21 -24.30 1.40 5.37
N ASN A 22 -24.21 2.22 6.41
CA ASN A 22 -24.69 3.60 6.35
C ASN A 22 -23.97 4.42 5.26
N ILE A 23 -22.66 4.22 5.10
CA ILE A 23 -21.87 4.85 4.05
C ILE A 23 -22.35 4.38 2.67
N ILE A 24 -22.52 3.08 2.46
CA ILE A 24 -22.98 2.52 1.19
C ILE A 24 -24.36 3.10 0.81
N GLN A 25 -25.29 3.14 1.76
CA GLN A 25 -26.66 3.60 1.56
C GLN A 25 -26.76 5.13 1.33
N ALA A 26 -25.78 5.91 1.81
CA ALA A 26 -25.79 7.36 1.68
C ALA A 26 -25.50 7.85 0.25
N ASP A 27 -25.13 6.97 -0.68
CA ASP A 27 -24.77 7.33 -2.05
C ASP A 27 -25.08 6.17 -3.02
N GLU A 28 -26.10 6.37 -3.84
CA GLU A 28 -26.61 5.35 -4.78
C GLU A 28 -25.62 4.95 -5.87
N ASP A 29 -24.61 5.76 -6.13
CA ASP A 29 -23.54 5.45 -7.09
C ASP A 29 -22.55 4.41 -6.58
N ARG A 30 -22.51 4.11 -5.28
CA ARG A 30 -21.66 3.10 -4.65
C ARG A 30 -22.18 1.70 -4.93
N LYS A 31 -21.81 1.12 -6.07
CA LYS A 31 -22.35 -0.17 -6.55
C LYS A 31 -21.42 -1.35 -6.33
N VAL A 32 -20.12 -1.15 -6.37
CA VAL A 32 -19.10 -2.20 -6.24
C VAL A 32 -18.33 -1.99 -4.94
N ILE A 33 -18.46 -2.94 -4.03
CA ILE A 33 -17.93 -2.84 -2.67
C ILE A 33 -16.83 -3.88 -2.48
N VAL A 34 -15.60 -3.40 -2.36
CA VAL A 34 -14.44 -4.26 -2.09
C VAL A 34 -14.19 -4.30 -0.58
N VAL A 35 -14.13 -5.50 -0.02
CA VAL A 35 -13.96 -5.69 1.41
C VAL A 35 -12.64 -6.41 1.72
N SER A 36 -11.95 -5.92 2.77
CA SER A 36 -10.81 -6.59 3.37
C SER A 36 -11.27 -7.64 4.39
N ALA A 37 -10.37 -8.50 4.84
CA ALA A 37 -10.59 -9.35 6.00
C ALA A 37 -10.82 -8.48 7.26
N PRO A 38 -11.54 -8.99 8.29
CA PRO A 38 -11.73 -8.26 9.54
C PRO A 38 -10.39 -7.93 10.23
N GLY A 39 -10.17 -6.65 10.51
CA GLY A 39 -8.97 -6.11 11.12
C GLY A 39 -8.92 -6.33 12.64
N LYS A 40 -8.08 -5.56 13.34
CA LYS A 40 -8.01 -5.52 14.80
C LYS A 40 -9.24 -4.81 15.38
N ARG A 41 -9.82 -5.37 16.44
CA ARG A 41 -10.95 -4.77 17.19
C ARG A 41 -10.47 -3.72 18.20
N PHE A 42 -9.25 -3.91 18.72
CA PHE A 42 -8.60 -3.04 19.71
C PHE A 42 -7.07 -3.14 19.59
N SER A 43 -6.34 -2.27 20.29
CA SER A 43 -4.89 -2.33 20.37
C SER A 43 -4.44 -3.66 21.01
N GLY A 44 -3.53 -4.40 20.36
CA GLY A 44 -3.07 -5.71 20.81
C GLY A 44 -3.88 -6.91 20.25
N ASP A 45 -5.02 -6.69 19.57
CA ASP A 45 -5.75 -7.76 18.87
C ASP A 45 -5.00 -8.26 17.64
N ILE A 46 -5.33 -9.46 17.17
CA ILE A 46 -4.73 -10.10 16.00
C ILE A 46 -5.69 -9.98 14.81
N LYS A 47 -5.20 -9.60 13.64
CA LYS A 47 -5.99 -9.56 12.40
C LYS A 47 -6.39 -10.97 11.95
N VAL A 48 -7.54 -11.10 11.27
CA VAL A 48 -7.97 -12.39 10.72
C VAL A 48 -6.95 -12.94 9.71
N THR A 49 -6.29 -12.09 8.92
CA THR A 49 -5.21 -12.53 8.01
C THR A 49 -4.02 -13.13 8.75
N ASP A 50 -3.65 -12.61 9.93
CA ASP A 50 -2.57 -13.14 10.75
C ASP A 50 -2.99 -14.48 11.42
N LEU A 51 -4.26 -14.60 11.84
CA LEU A 51 -4.81 -15.87 12.33
C LEU A 51 -4.81 -16.95 11.23
N LEU A 52 -5.18 -16.58 10.00
CA LEU A 52 -5.15 -17.49 8.85
C LEU A 52 -3.72 -17.89 8.47
N LYS A 53 -2.73 -17.00 8.63
CA LYS A 53 -1.33 -17.35 8.49
C LYS A 53 -0.92 -18.37 9.55
N THR A 54 -1.27 -18.16 10.82
CA THR A 54 -1.02 -19.13 11.90
C THR A 54 -1.68 -20.47 11.59
N TYR A 55 -2.89 -20.46 11.04
CA TYR A 55 -3.59 -21.67 10.61
C TYR A 55 -2.80 -22.41 9.50
N ALA A 56 -2.27 -21.67 8.52
CA ALA A 56 -1.40 -22.23 7.48
C ALA A 56 -0.13 -22.87 8.09
N ASP A 57 0.55 -22.15 9.00
CA ASP A 57 1.76 -22.62 9.67
C ASP A 57 1.51 -23.94 10.46
N GLN A 58 0.42 -24.00 11.25
CA GLN A 58 0.01 -25.21 11.98
C GLN A 58 -0.35 -26.37 11.04
N THR A 59 -1.01 -26.08 9.91
CA THR A 59 -1.34 -27.10 8.91
C THR A 59 -0.09 -27.71 8.30
N ILE A 60 0.93 -26.88 7.98
CA ILE A 60 2.22 -27.33 7.45
C ILE A 60 2.98 -28.18 8.48
N ALA A 61 2.93 -27.78 9.77
CA ALA A 61 3.56 -28.50 10.87
C ALA A 61 2.84 -29.82 11.23
N GLY A 62 1.60 -30.02 10.79
CA GLY A 62 0.76 -31.16 11.16
C GLY A 62 0.17 -31.07 12.58
N ASP A 63 0.10 -29.84 13.12
CA ASP A 63 -0.46 -29.57 14.44
C ASP A 63 -1.99 -29.64 14.48
N ASP A 64 -2.58 -29.69 15.68
CA ASP A 64 -4.03 -29.55 15.85
C ASP A 64 -4.49 -28.11 15.56
N THR A 65 -5.29 -27.96 14.53
CA THR A 65 -5.81 -26.69 14.05
C THR A 65 -7.17 -26.31 14.60
N THR A 66 -7.73 -27.12 15.52
CA THR A 66 -9.12 -26.93 16.04
C THR A 66 -9.30 -25.55 16.68
N ASN A 67 -8.38 -25.14 17.55
CA ASN A 67 -8.49 -23.91 18.30
C ASN A 67 -8.35 -22.66 17.39
N ILE A 68 -7.43 -22.69 16.43
CA ILE A 68 -7.26 -21.55 15.52
C ILE A 68 -8.46 -21.37 14.60
N VAL A 69 -9.07 -22.46 14.11
CA VAL A 69 -10.30 -22.42 13.31
C VAL A 69 -11.46 -21.84 14.12
N LEU A 70 -11.62 -22.24 15.38
CA LEU A 70 -12.65 -21.67 16.26
C LEU A 70 -12.42 -20.18 16.51
N THR A 71 -11.17 -19.77 16.77
CA THR A 71 -10.81 -18.36 16.96
C THR A 71 -11.14 -17.51 15.73
N ILE A 72 -10.86 -18.02 14.52
CA ILE A 72 -11.22 -17.34 13.28
C ILE A 72 -12.74 -17.27 13.13
N LEU A 73 -13.44 -18.37 13.39
CA LEU A 73 -14.91 -18.45 13.28
C LEU A 73 -15.61 -17.47 14.22
N ASP A 74 -15.13 -17.34 15.46
CA ASP A 74 -15.67 -16.40 16.46
C ASP A 74 -15.64 -14.94 15.98
N ARG A 75 -14.65 -14.57 15.12
CA ARG A 75 -14.57 -13.22 14.55
C ARG A 75 -15.76 -12.94 13.61
N TYR A 76 -16.12 -13.88 12.77
CA TYR A 76 -17.24 -13.78 11.85
C TYR A 76 -18.58 -13.92 12.57
N GLN A 77 -18.66 -14.84 13.56
CA GLN A 77 -19.85 -15.02 14.39
C GLN A 77 -20.20 -13.74 15.13
N ALA A 78 -19.23 -13.07 15.76
CA ALA A 78 -19.47 -11.83 16.50
C ALA A 78 -20.04 -10.72 15.62
N ILE A 79 -19.60 -10.64 14.34
CA ILE A 79 -20.17 -9.70 13.38
C ILE A 79 -21.63 -10.08 13.05
N ALA A 80 -21.90 -11.35 12.76
CA ALA A 80 -23.26 -11.82 12.46
C ALA A 80 -24.22 -11.61 13.64
N ASP A 81 -23.78 -11.88 14.87
CA ASP A 81 -24.57 -11.73 16.10
C ASP A 81 -24.99 -10.27 16.36
N PHE A 82 -24.14 -9.30 16.00
CA PHE A 82 -24.47 -7.89 16.11
C PHE A 82 -25.71 -7.51 15.28
N PHE A 83 -25.90 -8.15 14.13
CA PHE A 83 -27.08 -7.95 13.27
C PHE A 83 -28.26 -8.87 13.64
N GLY A 84 -28.19 -9.54 14.78
CA GLY A 84 -29.25 -10.42 15.26
C GLY A 84 -29.34 -11.78 14.56
N LEU A 85 -28.34 -12.13 13.75
CA LEU A 85 -28.30 -13.35 12.93
C LEU A 85 -27.71 -14.54 13.69
N LYS A 86 -28.21 -14.80 14.89
CA LYS A 86 -27.73 -15.89 15.78
C LYS A 86 -27.93 -17.28 15.16
N GLU A 87 -29.05 -17.48 14.51
CA GLU A 87 -29.39 -18.72 13.79
C GLU A 87 -29.32 -18.47 12.29
N ASN A 88 -28.10 -18.41 11.76
CA ASN A 88 -27.84 -18.12 10.36
C ASN A 88 -27.22 -19.32 9.62
N LYS A 89 -27.31 -19.30 8.29
CA LYS A 89 -26.72 -20.35 7.43
C LYS A 89 -25.27 -20.06 7.06
N ILE A 90 -24.84 -18.79 7.16
CA ILE A 90 -23.54 -18.37 6.66
C ILE A 90 -22.37 -18.85 7.54
N ILE A 91 -22.52 -18.83 8.87
CA ILE A 91 -21.46 -19.25 9.79
C ILE A 91 -21.13 -20.75 9.66
N PRO A 92 -22.12 -21.66 9.58
CA PRO A 92 -21.85 -23.06 9.25
C PRO A 92 -21.09 -23.24 7.91
N GLN A 93 -21.43 -22.45 6.89
CA GLN A 93 -20.73 -22.48 5.60
C GLN A 93 -19.28 -21.99 5.73
N ILE A 94 -19.04 -20.89 6.44
CA ILE A 94 -17.70 -20.37 6.74
C ILE A 94 -16.88 -21.44 7.48
N LYS A 95 -17.46 -22.09 8.50
CA LYS A 95 -16.81 -23.19 9.23
C LYS A 95 -16.42 -24.33 8.30
N GLN A 96 -17.33 -24.75 7.44
CA GLN A 96 -17.08 -25.82 6.49
C GLN A 96 -15.93 -25.45 5.54
N THR A 97 -15.93 -24.24 5.00
CA THR A 97 -14.87 -23.74 4.13
C THR A 97 -13.51 -23.72 4.85
N LEU A 98 -13.44 -23.21 6.07
CA LEU A 98 -12.21 -23.22 6.88
C LEU A 98 -11.70 -24.65 7.10
N LEU A 99 -12.58 -25.61 7.44
CA LEU A 99 -12.21 -27.02 7.63
C LEU A 99 -11.80 -27.72 6.33
N GLN A 100 -12.18 -27.21 5.18
CA GLN A 100 -11.74 -27.75 3.88
C GLN A 100 -10.33 -27.31 3.50
N LEU A 101 -9.86 -26.13 3.94
CA LEU A 101 -8.56 -25.60 3.58
C LEU A 101 -7.40 -26.55 3.90
N ASN A 102 -7.42 -27.22 5.06
CA ASN A 102 -6.37 -28.15 5.44
C ASN A 102 -6.51 -29.56 4.82
N ARG A 103 -7.56 -29.80 4.03
CA ARG A 103 -7.80 -31.08 3.36
C ARG A 103 -7.45 -31.04 1.87
N VAL A 104 -7.22 -29.86 1.32
CA VAL A 104 -6.84 -29.66 -0.08
C VAL A 104 -5.35 -29.93 -0.25
N HIS A 105 -4.98 -30.59 -1.35
CA HIS A 105 -3.59 -30.69 -1.74
C HIS A 105 -3.17 -29.43 -2.51
N TYR A 106 -2.11 -28.78 -2.07
CA TYR A 106 -1.55 -27.59 -2.70
C TYR A 106 -0.25 -27.90 -3.43
N PRO A 107 -0.02 -27.35 -4.65
CA PRO A 107 1.22 -27.60 -5.39
C PRO A 107 2.50 -27.14 -4.69
N SER A 108 2.40 -26.13 -3.82
CA SER A 108 3.52 -25.62 -3.01
C SER A 108 3.01 -24.94 -1.74
N PHE A 109 3.90 -24.65 -0.80
CA PHE A 109 3.59 -23.86 0.40
C PHE A 109 3.08 -22.45 0.04
N ASP A 110 3.58 -21.82 -1.02
CA ASP A 110 3.08 -20.51 -1.44
C ASP A 110 1.63 -20.55 -1.92
N HIS A 111 1.20 -21.63 -2.61
CA HIS A 111 -0.21 -21.84 -2.96
C HIS A 111 -1.07 -22.05 -1.69
N LEU A 112 -0.57 -22.80 -0.72
CA LEU A 112 -1.24 -23.00 0.55
C LEU A 112 -1.42 -21.65 1.28
N TYR A 113 -0.34 -20.88 1.44
CA TYR A 113 -0.43 -19.55 2.09
C TYR A 113 -1.38 -18.61 1.35
N ALA A 114 -1.33 -18.55 0.03
CA ALA A 114 -2.22 -17.71 -0.76
C ALA A 114 -3.70 -18.10 -0.56
N ALA A 115 -4.00 -19.41 -0.55
CA ALA A 115 -5.35 -19.90 -0.29
C ALA A 115 -5.80 -19.54 1.13
N PHE A 116 -5.02 -19.87 2.16
CA PHE A 116 -5.41 -19.61 3.55
C PHE A 116 -5.62 -18.11 3.80
N MET A 117 -4.62 -17.28 3.47
CA MET A 117 -4.68 -15.84 3.74
C MET A 117 -5.81 -15.16 2.95
N GLY A 118 -5.98 -15.50 1.66
CA GLY A 118 -7.02 -14.91 0.81
C GLY A 118 -8.45 -15.25 1.25
N HIS A 119 -8.65 -16.33 2.01
CA HIS A 119 -9.96 -16.68 2.56
C HIS A 119 -10.46 -15.69 3.63
N GLY A 120 -9.59 -14.84 4.19
CA GLY A 120 -10.04 -13.78 5.08
C GLY A 120 -10.99 -12.82 4.40
N GLU A 121 -10.62 -12.33 3.24
CA GLU A 121 -11.42 -11.44 2.42
C GLU A 121 -12.61 -12.17 1.78
N LEU A 122 -12.38 -13.38 1.28
CA LEU A 122 -13.42 -14.19 0.64
C LEU A 122 -14.61 -14.45 1.58
N LEU A 123 -14.32 -14.94 2.77
CA LEU A 123 -15.34 -15.26 3.78
C LEU A 123 -16.03 -14.00 4.31
N ASN A 124 -15.27 -12.89 4.43
CA ASN A 124 -15.86 -11.62 4.82
C ASN A 124 -16.81 -11.07 3.76
N ALA A 125 -16.44 -11.14 2.47
CA ALA A 125 -17.31 -10.72 1.38
C ALA A 125 -18.62 -11.52 1.35
N GLN A 126 -18.56 -12.83 1.58
CA GLN A 126 -19.74 -13.69 1.69
C GLN A 126 -20.62 -13.31 2.89
N LEU A 127 -20.00 -13.07 4.05
CA LEU A 127 -20.72 -12.63 5.27
C LEU A 127 -21.41 -11.28 5.05
N ILE A 128 -20.69 -10.27 4.54
CA ILE A 128 -21.24 -8.93 4.29
C ILE A 128 -22.40 -8.97 3.29
N ALA A 129 -22.27 -9.74 2.22
CA ALA A 129 -23.35 -9.91 1.24
C ALA A 129 -24.58 -10.58 1.87
N TYR A 130 -24.37 -11.61 2.70
CA TYR A 130 -25.45 -12.29 3.42
C TYR A 130 -26.15 -11.34 4.41
N ILE A 131 -25.41 -10.59 5.23
CA ILE A 131 -26.00 -9.64 6.17
C ILE A 131 -26.83 -8.58 5.44
N LEU A 132 -26.31 -8.00 4.34
CA LEU A 132 -27.05 -7.01 3.57
C LEU A 132 -28.37 -7.57 3.03
N GLN A 133 -28.40 -8.83 2.56
CA GLN A 133 -29.63 -9.50 2.11
C GLN A 133 -30.63 -9.69 3.26
N GLU A 134 -30.17 -10.13 4.43
CA GLU A 134 -31.05 -10.36 5.60
C GLU A 134 -31.67 -9.05 6.13
N ILE A 135 -30.98 -7.92 5.99
CA ILE A 135 -31.53 -6.60 6.34
C ILE A 135 -32.33 -5.95 5.20
N GLY A 136 -32.60 -6.68 4.12
CA GLY A 136 -33.44 -6.23 3.01
C GLY A 136 -32.76 -5.38 1.95
N GLN A 137 -31.43 -5.34 1.91
CA GLN A 137 -30.67 -4.63 0.88
C GLN A 137 -30.36 -5.56 -0.31
N PRO A 138 -30.65 -5.16 -1.56
CA PRO A 138 -30.28 -5.95 -2.74
C PRO A 138 -28.76 -6.00 -2.88
N ALA A 139 -28.14 -7.09 -2.44
CA ALA A 139 -26.70 -7.29 -2.51
C ALA A 139 -26.37 -8.71 -2.98
N GLY A 140 -25.15 -8.93 -3.48
CA GLY A 140 -24.67 -10.25 -3.82
C GLY A 140 -23.16 -10.34 -3.75
N PHE A 141 -22.68 -11.44 -3.17
CA PHE A 141 -21.29 -11.83 -3.32
C PHE A 141 -21.01 -12.17 -4.77
N ILE A 142 -19.86 -11.75 -5.25
CA ILE A 142 -19.34 -12.15 -6.56
C ILE A 142 -17.86 -12.50 -6.43
N SER A 143 -17.45 -13.63 -7.01
CA SER A 143 -16.06 -14.04 -6.99
C SER A 143 -15.23 -13.22 -8.00
N PRO A 144 -13.92 -13.05 -7.77
CA PRO A 144 -13.04 -12.42 -8.75
C PRO A 144 -13.09 -13.08 -10.13
N THR A 145 -13.21 -14.41 -10.16
CA THR A 145 -13.31 -15.20 -11.42
C THR A 145 -14.59 -14.87 -12.19
N ASP A 146 -15.73 -14.78 -11.49
CA ASP A 146 -17.02 -14.46 -12.14
C ASP A 146 -17.04 -13.04 -12.72
N LEU A 147 -16.25 -12.12 -12.14
CA LEU A 147 -15.98 -10.79 -12.67
C LEU A 147 -15.02 -10.80 -13.88
N GLY A 148 -14.41 -11.94 -14.19
CA GLY A 148 -13.39 -12.05 -15.23
C GLY A 148 -11.98 -11.64 -14.78
N MET A 149 -11.75 -11.48 -13.48
CA MET A 149 -10.44 -11.17 -12.90
C MET A 149 -9.62 -12.46 -12.78
N ILE A 150 -8.67 -12.63 -13.67
CA ILE A 150 -7.72 -13.74 -13.69
C ILE A 150 -6.32 -13.19 -13.44
N VAL A 151 -5.51 -13.96 -12.71
CA VAL A 151 -4.14 -13.56 -12.37
C VAL A 151 -3.12 -14.61 -12.82
N THR A 152 -1.88 -14.15 -12.93
CA THR A 152 -0.69 -14.94 -13.26
C THR A 152 0.44 -14.61 -12.28
N GLY A 153 1.57 -15.32 -12.40
CA GLY A 153 2.76 -15.06 -11.60
C GLY A 153 2.82 -15.87 -10.30
N SER A 154 3.51 -15.34 -9.30
CA SER A 154 3.68 -16.03 -8.02
C SER A 154 2.37 -16.06 -7.22
N PRO A 155 2.04 -17.18 -6.53
CA PRO A 155 0.82 -17.27 -5.72
C PRO A 155 0.66 -16.17 -4.66
N ARG A 156 1.76 -15.63 -4.13
CA ARG A 156 1.76 -14.58 -3.09
C ARG A 156 2.10 -13.18 -3.60
N ALA A 157 2.34 -13.04 -4.90
CA ALA A 157 2.59 -11.78 -5.59
C ALA A 157 2.00 -11.86 -7.00
N ALA A 158 0.70 -12.06 -7.07
CA ALA A 158 -0.04 -12.21 -8.29
C ALA A 158 -0.04 -10.91 -9.12
N ARG A 159 -0.08 -11.08 -10.44
CA ARG A 159 -0.25 -9.99 -11.40
C ARG A 159 -1.52 -10.22 -12.19
N LEU A 160 -2.26 -9.16 -12.44
CA LEU A 160 -3.46 -9.24 -13.26
C LEU A 160 -3.10 -9.64 -14.70
N ASP A 161 -3.81 -10.63 -15.24
CA ASP A 161 -3.79 -10.91 -16.68
C ASP A 161 -4.44 -9.75 -17.44
N ALA A 162 -3.77 -9.23 -18.47
CA ALA A 162 -4.21 -8.04 -19.19
C ALA A 162 -5.60 -8.19 -19.82
N ALA A 163 -5.98 -9.40 -20.27
CA ALA A 163 -7.30 -9.70 -20.82
C ALA A 163 -8.43 -9.59 -19.78
N SER A 164 -8.10 -9.53 -18.48
CA SER A 164 -9.10 -9.35 -17.43
C SER A 164 -9.83 -8.01 -17.51
N TYR A 165 -9.18 -6.95 -17.98
CA TYR A 165 -9.85 -5.65 -18.15
C TYR A 165 -10.96 -5.71 -19.20
N GLU A 166 -10.73 -6.40 -20.32
CA GLU A 166 -11.76 -6.60 -21.36
C GLU A 166 -12.92 -7.46 -20.84
N ARG A 167 -12.61 -8.53 -20.09
CA ARG A 167 -13.64 -9.39 -19.48
C ARG A 167 -14.50 -8.62 -18.49
N MET A 168 -13.89 -7.83 -17.60
CA MET A 168 -14.61 -6.98 -16.63
C MET A 168 -15.41 -5.89 -17.31
N HIS A 169 -14.90 -5.28 -18.38
CA HIS A 169 -15.65 -4.29 -19.17
C HIS A 169 -16.93 -4.87 -19.77
N ASN A 170 -16.87 -6.11 -20.22
CA ASN A 170 -18.02 -6.82 -20.81
C ASN A 170 -18.92 -7.50 -19.76
N PHE A 171 -18.56 -7.40 -18.47
CA PHE A 171 -19.35 -7.99 -17.40
C PHE A 171 -20.71 -7.30 -17.25
N GLN A 172 -21.78 -8.10 -17.32
CA GLN A 172 -23.15 -7.61 -17.16
C GLN A 172 -23.60 -7.81 -15.72
N TYR A 173 -24.04 -6.75 -15.07
CA TYR A 173 -24.56 -6.79 -13.70
C TYR A 173 -25.89 -6.05 -13.60
N ASN A 174 -26.69 -6.42 -12.58
CA ASN A 174 -27.91 -5.69 -12.25
C ASN A 174 -27.55 -4.39 -11.51
N PRO A 175 -27.84 -3.20 -12.07
CA PRO A 175 -27.51 -1.92 -11.44
C PRO A 175 -28.26 -1.64 -10.12
N ASP A 176 -29.36 -2.36 -9.87
CA ASP A 176 -30.12 -2.24 -8.62
C ASP A 176 -29.52 -3.07 -7.46
N LYS A 177 -28.50 -3.88 -7.75
CA LYS A 177 -27.87 -4.78 -6.79
C LYS A 177 -26.44 -4.35 -6.47
N LEU A 178 -26.11 -4.30 -5.17
CA LEU A 178 -24.74 -4.11 -4.72
C LEU A 178 -23.89 -5.35 -5.01
N LEU A 179 -22.71 -5.17 -5.57
CA LEU A 179 -21.73 -6.22 -5.80
C LEU A 179 -20.69 -6.20 -4.66
N ILE A 180 -20.65 -7.27 -3.86
CA ILE A 180 -19.70 -7.42 -2.76
C ILE A 180 -18.57 -8.33 -3.23
N VAL A 181 -17.36 -7.76 -3.33
CA VAL A 181 -16.18 -8.41 -3.91
C VAL A 181 -15.10 -8.57 -2.84
N PRO A 182 -14.48 -9.74 -2.70
CA PRO A 182 -13.33 -9.90 -1.83
C PRO A 182 -12.13 -9.14 -2.42
N GLY A 183 -11.45 -8.36 -1.59
CA GLY A 183 -10.15 -7.80 -1.94
C GLY A 183 -9.04 -8.85 -1.86
N PHE A 184 -7.82 -8.50 -2.23
CA PHE A 184 -6.58 -9.25 -2.01
C PHE A 184 -6.48 -10.59 -2.76
N ILE A 185 -7.54 -11.41 -2.80
CA ILE A 185 -7.56 -12.74 -3.45
C ILE A 185 -8.04 -12.66 -4.90
N ALA A 186 -7.42 -13.45 -5.76
CA ALA A 186 -7.88 -13.76 -7.10
C ALA A 186 -7.52 -15.21 -7.46
N TYR A 187 -7.77 -15.62 -8.69
CA TYR A 187 -7.52 -17.01 -9.11
C TYR A 187 -6.77 -17.05 -10.45
N THR A 188 -5.90 -18.04 -10.60
CA THR A 188 -5.25 -18.36 -11.87
C THR A 188 -6.23 -19.06 -12.83
N ASN A 189 -5.87 -19.16 -14.11
CA ASN A 189 -6.66 -19.95 -15.08
C ASN A 189 -6.86 -21.41 -14.66
N ASP A 190 -5.91 -21.97 -13.91
CA ASP A 190 -5.97 -23.35 -13.41
C ASP A 190 -6.80 -23.47 -12.12
N GLY A 191 -7.41 -22.38 -11.66
CA GLY A 191 -8.27 -22.32 -10.48
C GLY A 191 -7.53 -22.26 -9.13
N TYR A 192 -6.21 -22.08 -9.12
CA TYR A 192 -5.48 -21.89 -7.87
C TYR A 192 -5.67 -20.48 -7.33
N ALA A 193 -5.89 -20.41 -6.02
CA ALA A 193 -5.93 -19.13 -5.33
C ALA A 193 -4.55 -18.46 -5.36
N ALA A 194 -4.55 -17.17 -5.61
CA ALA A 194 -3.38 -16.31 -5.55
C ALA A 194 -3.73 -14.98 -4.87
N THR A 195 -2.76 -14.34 -4.24
CA THR A 195 -2.95 -13.07 -3.56
C THR A 195 -2.05 -12.01 -4.17
N PHE A 196 -2.56 -10.79 -4.23
CA PHE A 196 -1.71 -9.65 -4.55
C PHE A 196 -0.68 -9.44 -3.43
N SER A 197 0.38 -8.72 -3.71
CA SER A 197 1.38 -8.34 -2.72
C SER A 197 0.79 -7.36 -1.67
N ARG A 198 1.58 -6.50 -1.09
CA ARG A 198 1.13 -5.48 -0.13
C ARG A 198 0.04 -4.58 -0.72
N GLY A 199 -0.91 -4.14 0.11
CA GLY A 199 -2.04 -3.32 -0.33
C GLY A 199 -3.08 -4.05 -1.18
N GLY A 200 -3.18 -5.39 -1.08
CA GLY A 200 -3.95 -6.22 -2.00
C GLY A 200 -5.41 -5.86 -2.18
N SER A 201 -6.11 -5.40 -1.12
CA SER A 201 -7.50 -4.93 -1.28
C SER A 201 -7.57 -3.57 -1.99
N ASP A 202 -6.54 -2.71 -1.83
CA ASP A 202 -6.46 -1.43 -2.56
C ASP A 202 -6.23 -1.68 -4.05
N ILE A 203 -5.33 -2.63 -4.38
CA ILE A 203 -5.08 -3.07 -5.76
C ILE A 203 -6.37 -3.63 -6.38
N THR A 204 -7.11 -4.48 -5.66
CA THR A 204 -8.39 -5.03 -6.15
C THR A 204 -9.38 -3.91 -6.45
N GLY A 205 -9.52 -2.91 -5.56
CA GLY A 205 -10.39 -1.75 -5.78
C GLY A 205 -10.00 -0.96 -7.03
N ALA A 206 -8.71 -0.70 -7.21
CA ALA A 206 -8.18 0.01 -8.37
C ALA A 206 -8.37 -0.78 -9.69
N ILE A 207 -8.14 -2.09 -9.68
CA ILE A 207 -8.38 -2.97 -10.83
C ILE A 207 -9.86 -2.96 -11.23
N LEU A 208 -10.77 -3.10 -10.26
CA LEU A 208 -12.20 -3.08 -10.50
C LEU A 208 -12.68 -1.70 -10.98
N ALA A 209 -12.17 -0.62 -10.41
CA ALA A 209 -12.49 0.73 -10.87
C ALA A 209 -12.15 0.91 -12.35
N ARG A 210 -10.95 0.47 -12.78
CA ARG A 210 -10.56 0.49 -14.19
C ARG A 210 -11.37 -0.46 -15.05
N GLY A 211 -11.50 -1.72 -14.63
CA GLY A 211 -12.17 -2.76 -15.43
C GLY A 211 -13.65 -2.49 -15.67
N LEU A 212 -14.33 -1.92 -14.67
CA LEU A 212 -15.75 -1.56 -14.74
C LEU A 212 -15.99 -0.09 -15.14
N GLN A 213 -14.93 0.64 -15.48
CA GLN A 213 -14.97 2.06 -15.89
C GLN A 213 -15.70 2.96 -14.88
N ALA A 214 -15.31 2.87 -13.63
CA ALA A 214 -15.89 3.69 -12.57
C ALA A 214 -15.54 5.18 -12.74
N ASP A 215 -16.45 6.05 -12.32
CA ASP A 215 -16.22 7.50 -12.31
C ASP A 215 -15.31 7.95 -11.16
N LEU A 216 -15.29 7.16 -10.07
CA LEU A 216 -14.53 7.44 -8.85
C LEU A 216 -14.18 6.13 -8.13
N TYR A 217 -12.97 6.04 -7.60
CA TYR A 217 -12.56 5.04 -6.63
C TYR A 217 -12.50 5.66 -5.24
N GLU A 218 -13.38 5.23 -4.32
CA GLU A 218 -13.36 5.66 -2.92
C GLU A 218 -12.63 4.62 -2.07
N ASN A 219 -11.62 5.04 -1.32
CA ASN A 219 -10.93 4.20 -0.35
C ASN A 219 -11.24 4.67 1.07
N PHE A 220 -12.02 3.90 1.79
CA PHE A 220 -12.35 4.14 3.18
C PHE A 220 -11.35 3.46 4.12
N THR A 221 -10.78 4.27 5.00
CA THR A 221 -9.79 3.90 6.01
C THR A 221 -10.16 4.51 7.36
N ASP A 222 -9.26 4.54 8.32
CA ASP A 222 -9.43 5.09 9.67
C ASP A 222 -8.89 6.52 9.84
N VAL A 223 -8.37 7.15 8.77
CA VAL A 223 -7.92 8.54 8.77
C VAL A 223 -8.82 9.45 7.94
N SER A 224 -9.06 10.68 8.43
CA SER A 224 -10.03 11.61 7.80
C SER A 224 -9.51 12.28 6.54
N ALA A 225 -8.20 12.36 6.36
CA ALA A 225 -7.53 12.90 5.19
C ALA A 225 -6.08 12.43 5.15
N ILE A 226 -5.41 12.64 4.05
CA ILE A 226 -3.96 12.61 3.98
C ILE A 226 -3.47 13.95 4.55
N TYR A 227 -2.55 13.91 5.49
CA TYR A 227 -2.00 15.11 6.11
C TYR A 227 -0.68 15.51 5.44
N ALA A 228 -0.38 16.79 5.43
CA ALA A 228 0.83 17.32 4.80
C ALA A 228 2.15 16.81 5.44
N VAL A 229 2.08 16.29 6.65
CA VAL A 229 3.19 15.65 7.38
C VAL A 229 2.64 14.65 8.38
N ASN A 230 3.48 13.74 8.88
CA ASN A 230 3.09 12.76 9.88
C ASN A 230 2.59 13.44 11.18
N PRO A 231 1.34 13.21 11.63
CA PRO A 231 0.78 13.81 12.84
C PRO A 231 1.51 13.45 14.14
N SER A 232 2.31 12.37 14.13
CA SER A 232 3.14 12.02 15.31
C SER A 232 4.37 12.94 15.47
N ILE A 233 4.78 13.63 14.40
CA ILE A 233 5.92 14.56 14.40
C ILE A 233 5.44 15.99 14.57
N VAL A 234 4.43 16.41 13.80
CA VAL A 234 3.83 17.73 13.89
C VAL A 234 2.38 17.60 14.34
N PRO A 235 2.01 18.06 15.55
CA PRO A 235 0.61 18.00 16.01
C PRO A 235 -0.33 18.83 15.13
N HIS A 236 -1.51 18.28 14.81
CA HIS A 236 -2.55 18.97 14.02
C HIS A 236 -2.05 19.50 12.67
N PRO A 237 -1.40 18.69 11.83
CA PRO A 237 -0.88 19.15 10.57
C PRO A 237 -2.02 19.48 9.60
N LYS A 238 -1.71 20.30 8.60
CA LYS A 238 -2.66 20.65 7.54
C LYS A 238 -3.11 19.40 6.77
N SER A 239 -4.42 19.26 6.55
CA SER A 239 -4.96 18.24 5.67
C SER A 239 -4.76 18.62 4.21
N ILE A 240 -4.49 17.62 3.37
CA ILE A 240 -4.39 17.77 1.91
C ILE A 240 -5.78 17.51 1.33
N GLU A 241 -6.42 18.55 0.82
CA GLU A 241 -7.75 18.40 0.21
C GLU A 241 -7.66 17.74 -1.17
N LYS A 242 -6.63 18.10 -1.94
CA LYS A 242 -6.44 17.64 -3.31
C LYS A 242 -4.96 17.50 -3.66
N MET A 243 -4.59 16.42 -4.35
CA MET A 243 -3.23 16.20 -4.86
C MET A 243 -3.25 15.49 -6.21
N THR A 244 -2.12 15.48 -6.90
CA THR A 244 -1.94 14.72 -8.15
C THR A 244 -1.51 13.29 -7.88
N TYR A 245 -1.68 12.39 -8.87
CA TYR A 245 -1.11 11.03 -8.80
C TYR A 245 0.41 11.03 -8.61
N ARG A 246 1.11 11.99 -9.23
CA ARG A 246 2.58 12.11 -9.10
C ARG A 246 2.95 12.47 -7.67
N GLU A 247 2.31 13.48 -7.08
CA GLU A 247 2.55 13.86 -5.68
C GLU A 247 2.27 12.70 -4.73
N MET A 248 1.15 11.98 -4.94
CA MET A 248 0.82 10.81 -4.13
C MET A 248 1.89 9.72 -4.21
N ARG A 249 2.39 9.40 -5.40
CA ARG A 249 3.44 8.39 -5.59
C ARG A 249 4.76 8.79 -4.93
N GLU A 250 5.20 10.04 -5.11
CA GLU A 250 6.41 10.55 -4.47
C GLU A 250 6.32 10.49 -2.93
N LEU A 251 5.16 10.87 -2.36
CA LEU A 251 4.94 10.82 -0.92
C LEU A 251 4.86 9.37 -0.40
N SER A 252 4.17 8.48 -1.10
CA SER A 252 4.03 7.07 -0.71
C SER A 252 5.37 6.34 -0.70
N TYR A 253 6.23 6.63 -1.67
CA TYR A 253 7.58 6.10 -1.76
C TYR A 253 8.42 6.45 -0.53
N ALA A 254 8.30 7.67 -0.03
CA ALA A 254 9.05 8.19 1.10
C ALA A 254 8.40 7.96 2.48
N GLY A 255 7.49 6.98 2.60
CA GLY A 255 6.94 6.54 3.90
C GLY A 255 5.55 7.07 4.23
N PHE A 256 4.87 7.75 3.32
CA PHE A 256 3.45 8.09 3.49
C PHE A 256 2.60 6.82 3.41
N ALA A 257 2.16 6.32 4.55
CA ALA A 257 1.52 5.00 4.68
C ALA A 257 0.03 4.98 4.31
N VAL A 258 -0.43 5.75 3.31
CA VAL A 258 -1.85 5.77 2.92
C VAL A 258 -2.15 4.72 1.87
N PHE A 259 -1.31 4.62 0.84
CA PHE A 259 -1.38 3.59 -0.19
C PHE A 259 -0.02 2.96 -0.42
N HIS A 260 -0.03 1.72 -0.87
CA HIS A 260 1.12 1.18 -1.56
C HIS A 260 1.17 1.81 -2.96
N ASP A 261 2.32 2.34 -3.38
CA ASP A 261 2.47 3.09 -4.64
C ASP A 261 2.03 2.30 -5.88
N GLU A 262 2.23 0.99 -5.90
CA GLU A 262 1.78 0.10 -6.98
C GLU A 262 0.27 -0.14 -6.97
N ALA A 263 -0.40 0.01 -5.82
CA ALA A 263 -1.83 -0.30 -5.68
C ALA A 263 -2.73 0.61 -6.52
N ILE A 264 -2.28 1.82 -6.82
CA ILE A 264 -3.06 2.82 -7.56
C ILE A 264 -2.75 2.89 -9.06
N ILE A 265 -1.78 2.13 -9.56
CA ILE A 265 -1.41 2.14 -10.99
C ILE A 265 -2.61 1.90 -11.92
N PRO A 266 -3.52 0.93 -11.66
CA PRO A 266 -4.66 0.71 -12.55
C PRO A 266 -5.55 1.95 -12.74
N VAL A 267 -5.83 2.70 -11.68
CA VAL A 267 -6.66 3.91 -11.76
C VAL A 267 -5.91 5.10 -12.37
N ILE A 268 -4.60 5.20 -12.15
CA ILE A 268 -3.74 6.18 -12.83
C ILE A 268 -3.80 6.00 -14.34
N GLU A 269 -3.61 4.78 -14.83
CA GLU A 269 -3.64 4.46 -16.26
C GLU A 269 -5.02 4.72 -16.90
N ALA A 270 -6.10 4.60 -16.11
CA ALA A 270 -7.46 4.88 -16.55
C ALA A 270 -7.89 6.33 -16.31
N ASN A 271 -7.06 7.18 -15.70
CA ASN A 271 -7.38 8.55 -15.28
C ASN A 271 -8.61 8.64 -14.35
N ILE A 272 -8.84 7.63 -13.50
CA ILE A 272 -9.96 7.59 -12.56
C ILE A 272 -9.55 8.25 -11.24
N PRO A 273 -10.25 9.29 -10.77
CA PRO A 273 -9.96 9.93 -9.49
C PRO A 273 -10.08 8.94 -8.31
N ILE A 274 -9.28 9.18 -7.26
CA ILE A 274 -9.36 8.43 -5.99
C ILE A 274 -9.78 9.40 -4.89
N ASN A 275 -10.72 9.02 -4.02
CA ASN A 275 -11.02 9.76 -2.81
C ASN A 275 -10.72 8.91 -1.57
N VAL A 276 -9.78 9.40 -0.74
CA VAL A 276 -9.44 8.78 0.54
C VAL A 276 -10.33 9.37 1.61
N LYS A 277 -11.12 8.53 2.28
CA LYS A 277 -12.14 8.95 3.26
C LYS A 277 -12.06 8.16 4.56
N ASN A 278 -12.64 8.71 5.62
CA ASN A 278 -12.70 8.07 6.93
C ASN A 278 -14.04 7.35 7.13
N THR A 279 -13.98 6.05 7.46
CA THR A 279 -15.17 5.28 7.86
C THR A 279 -15.81 5.82 9.13
N ASN A 280 -15.03 6.40 10.05
CA ASN A 280 -15.53 6.94 11.31
C ASN A 280 -16.02 8.39 11.20
N ASP A 281 -15.67 9.08 10.10
CA ASP A 281 -16.15 10.45 9.77
C ASP A 281 -16.43 10.54 8.26
N PRO A 282 -17.49 9.88 7.77
CA PRO A 282 -17.78 9.81 6.33
C PRO A 282 -18.23 11.14 5.73
N THR A 283 -18.59 12.14 6.58
CA THR A 283 -18.97 13.49 6.15
C THR A 283 -17.78 14.36 5.82
N ALA A 284 -16.59 14.07 6.34
CA ALA A 284 -15.36 14.73 5.95
C ALA A 284 -15.12 14.55 4.44
N PRO A 285 -14.66 15.62 3.75
CA PRO A 285 -14.44 15.56 2.31
C PRO A 285 -13.37 14.54 1.90
N GLY A 286 -12.42 14.26 2.79
CA GLY A 286 -11.29 13.39 2.50
C GLY A 286 -10.20 14.08 1.68
N THR A 287 -9.34 13.29 1.06
CA THR A 287 -8.32 13.75 0.11
C THR A 287 -8.63 13.22 -1.28
N LEU A 288 -8.81 14.12 -2.24
CA LEU A 288 -9.06 13.79 -3.65
C LEU A 288 -7.74 13.73 -4.41
N ILE A 289 -7.42 12.56 -4.98
CA ILE A 289 -6.23 12.32 -5.81
C ILE A 289 -6.68 12.26 -7.27
N VAL A 290 -6.08 13.09 -8.13
CA VAL A 290 -6.55 13.33 -9.49
C VAL A 290 -5.42 13.27 -10.52
N PRO A 291 -5.75 13.18 -11.84
CA PRO A 291 -4.75 13.32 -12.90
C PRO A 291 -3.95 14.62 -12.79
N ASN A 292 -2.68 14.58 -13.18
CA ASN A 292 -1.72 15.67 -13.01
C ASN A 292 -2.17 17.02 -13.62
N GLN A 293 -2.97 16.99 -14.69
CA GLN A 293 -3.45 18.20 -15.37
C GLN A 293 -4.69 18.84 -14.72
N ALA A 294 -5.26 18.18 -13.71
CA ALA A 294 -6.52 18.60 -13.09
C ALA A 294 -6.36 19.58 -11.92
N ILE A 295 -5.13 20.02 -11.61
CA ILE A 295 -4.83 20.92 -10.48
C ILE A 295 -4.02 22.12 -10.94
N THR A 296 -4.43 23.30 -10.45
CA THR A 296 -3.53 24.46 -10.33
C THR A 296 -3.09 24.51 -8.86
N PRO A 297 -1.78 24.30 -8.56
CA PRO A 297 -1.31 24.27 -7.18
C PRO A 297 -1.57 25.58 -6.44
N THR A 298 -2.18 25.51 -5.27
CA THR A 298 -2.40 26.69 -4.40
C THR A 298 -1.18 26.99 -3.55
N TYR A 299 -0.43 25.93 -3.15
CA TYR A 299 0.78 26.01 -2.34
C TYR A 299 1.96 25.42 -3.11
N PRO A 300 3.19 25.87 -2.84
CA PRO A 300 4.38 25.27 -3.44
C PRO A 300 4.57 23.82 -3.04
N VAL A 301 4.35 23.50 -1.76
CA VAL A 301 4.52 22.17 -1.16
C VAL A 301 3.15 21.58 -0.83
N THR A 302 2.95 20.32 -1.22
CA THR A 302 1.75 19.55 -0.91
C THR A 302 1.95 18.69 0.33
N GLY A 303 3.13 18.08 0.49
CA GLY A 303 3.42 17.24 1.64
C GLY A 303 4.92 17.01 1.89
N ILE A 304 5.21 16.55 3.10
CA ILE A 304 6.55 16.19 3.57
C ILE A 304 6.47 14.76 4.12
N ALA A 305 7.14 13.83 3.46
CA ALA A 305 7.30 12.46 3.92
C ALA A 305 8.70 12.27 4.50
N ASN A 306 8.86 11.31 5.40
CA ASN A 306 10.14 10.96 5.97
C ASN A 306 10.23 9.47 6.28
N ASP A 307 11.43 8.92 6.13
CA ASP A 307 11.67 7.51 6.37
C ASP A 307 13.12 7.29 6.84
N ASP A 308 13.30 6.43 7.83
CA ASP A 308 14.59 6.04 8.40
C ASP A 308 15.04 4.62 8.01
N ARG A 309 14.30 3.98 7.08
CA ARG A 309 14.59 2.63 6.57
C ARG A 309 15.77 2.56 5.61
N PHE A 310 16.45 3.66 5.36
CA PHE A 310 17.50 3.73 4.37
C PHE A 310 18.90 3.56 4.95
N ALA A 311 19.77 2.93 4.16
CA ALA A 311 21.21 2.92 4.34
C ALA A 311 21.87 3.46 3.06
N ALA A 312 23.02 4.07 3.19
CA ALA A 312 23.78 4.55 2.06
C ALA A 312 25.14 3.84 1.96
N LEU A 313 25.60 3.65 0.75
CA LEU A 313 26.97 3.25 0.44
C LEU A 313 27.64 4.43 -0.28
N TYR A 314 28.56 5.08 0.39
CA TYR A 314 29.43 6.08 -0.19
C TYR A 314 30.62 5.40 -0.88
N LEU A 315 30.93 5.85 -2.09
CA LEU A 315 32.02 5.39 -2.90
C LEU A 315 32.76 6.58 -3.50
N HIS A 316 34.07 6.64 -3.28
CA HIS A 316 34.97 7.60 -3.93
C HIS A 316 35.97 6.87 -4.83
N ARG A 317 36.17 7.40 -6.03
CA ARG A 317 37.20 6.94 -6.95
C ARG A 317 37.53 8.05 -7.95
N TYR A 318 38.80 8.45 -8.03
CA TYR A 318 39.25 9.45 -9.01
C TYR A 318 38.91 9.05 -10.44
N LEU A 319 38.38 10.02 -11.19
CA LEU A 319 38.00 9.87 -12.60
C LEU A 319 36.83 8.87 -12.84
N LEU A 320 36.01 8.63 -11.83
CA LEU A 320 34.82 7.76 -11.90
C LEU A 320 33.94 8.08 -13.11
N ASN A 321 33.69 9.38 -13.36
CA ASN A 321 32.81 9.85 -14.42
C ASN A 321 33.43 9.71 -15.84
N ARG A 322 34.71 9.37 -15.99
CA ARG A 322 35.37 9.17 -17.28
C ARG A 322 35.35 7.71 -17.73
N GLU A 323 35.11 6.78 -16.85
CA GLU A 323 35.07 5.37 -17.19
C GLU A 323 33.69 4.98 -17.73
N VAL A 324 33.63 4.65 -19.03
CA VAL A 324 32.39 4.18 -19.67
C VAL A 324 31.96 2.87 -19.06
N GLY A 325 30.71 2.82 -18.61
CA GLY A 325 30.12 1.61 -17.99
C GLY A 325 30.49 1.43 -16.52
N PHE A 326 31.06 2.41 -15.84
CA PHE A 326 31.39 2.31 -14.41
C PHE A 326 30.18 1.93 -13.55
N THR A 327 29.08 2.67 -13.68
CA THR A 327 27.82 2.39 -12.97
C THR A 327 27.26 1.02 -13.31
N LEU A 328 27.41 0.53 -14.55
CA LEU A 328 26.95 -0.80 -14.94
C LEU A 328 27.66 -1.91 -14.14
N LYS A 329 28.96 -1.78 -13.87
CA LYS A 329 29.70 -2.74 -13.04
C LYS A 329 29.14 -2.83 -11.63
N ILE A 330 28.83 -1.68 -11.03
CA ILE A 330 28.19 -1.61 -9.71
C ILE A 330 26.83 -2.31 -9.73
N LEU A 331 25.97 -1.96 -10.70
CA LEU A 331 24.63 -2.53 -10.82
C LEU A 331 24.66 -4.06 -11.07
N GLN A 332 25.65 -4.57 -11.81
CA GLN A 332 25.83 -6.00 -11.99
C GLN A 332 26.17 -6.72 -10.67
N ILE A 333 27.02 -6.12 -9.83
CA ILE A 333 27.32 -6.66 -8.49
C ILE A 333 26.06 -6.66 -7.65
N LEU A 334 25.33 -5.55 -7.55
CA LEU A 334 24.08 -5.48 -6.78
C LEU A 334 23.08 -6.52 -7.26
N ALA A 335 22.90 -6.65 -8.57
CA ALA A 335 21.98 -7.62 -9.17
C ALA A 335 22.36 -9.08 -8.83
N SER A 336 23.66 -9.42 -8.73
CA SER A 336 24.10 -10.77 -8.37
C SER A 336 23.72 -11.17 -6.94
N TYR A 337 23.52 -10.19 -6.05
CA TYR A 337 23.01 -10.38 -4.68
C TYR A 337 21.52 -10.13 -4.53
N ASN A 338 20.79 -9.91 -5.65
CA ASN A 338 19.37 -9.57 -5.66
C ASN A 338 19.04 -8.33 -4.79
N VAL A 339 19.92 -7.32 -4.82
CA VAL A 339 19.76 -6.05 -4.09
C VAL A 339 19.40 -4.96 -5.09
N SER A 340 18.27 -4.29 -4.85
CA SER A 340 17.87 -3.10 -5.60
C SER A 340 18.34 -1.83 -4.89
N TYR A 341 18.66 -0.80 -5.67
CA TYR A 341 18.92 0.54 -5.15
C TYR A 341 17.68 1.42 -5.26
N GLU A 342 17.60 2.42 -4.38
CA GLU A 342 16.53 3.42 -4.38
C GLU A 342 16.95 4.69 -5.13
N HIS A 343 18.10 5.24 -4.77
CA HIS A 343 18.69 6.43 -5.39
C HIS A 343 20.19 6.27 -5.56
N MET A 344 20.74 6.98 -6.55
CA MET A 344 22.18 6.94 -6.87
C MET A 344 22.70 8.33 -7.28
N PRO A 345 22.72 9.31 -6.35
CA PRO A 345 23.37 10.59 -6.62
C PRO A 345 24.85 10.40 -6.91
N SER A 346 25.34 11.06 -7.94
CA SER A 346 26.74 10.97 -8.38
C SER A 346 27.36 12.34 -8.63
N GLY A 347 28.61 12.48 -8.20
CA GLY A 347 29.50 13.61 -8.50
C GLY A 347 30.45 13.29 -9.63
N ILE A 348 31.61 13.96 -9.63
CA ILE A 348 32.70 13.72 -10.60
C ILE A 348 33.50 12.48 -10.23
N ASP A 349 33.84 12.35 -8.93
CA ASP A 349 34.68 11.28 -8.38
C ASP A 349 33.93 10.50 -7.28
N ASP A 350 32.73 10.93 -6.90
CA ASP A 350 31.94 10.36 -5.81
C ASP A 350 30.63 9.78 -6.32
N MET A 351 30.14 8.76 -5.63
CA MET A 351 28.81 8.20 -5.82
C MET A 351 28.25 7.75 -4.46
N THR A 352 27.00 8.08 -4.21
CA THR A 352 26.26 7.54 -3.05
C THR A 352 25.14 6.65 -3.55
N ILE A 353 25.05 5.43 -3.06
CA ILE A 353 24.00 4.49 -3.42
C ILE A 353 23.12 4.29 -2.20
N ILE A 354 21.83 4.54 -2.34
CA ILE A 354 20.84 4.45 -1.25
C ILE A 354 20.02 3.19 -1.43
N PHE A 355 19.81 2.46 -0.33
CA PHE A 355 19.11 1.17 -0.29
C PHE A 355 18.06 1.16 0.82
N ASP A 356 17.03 0.36 0.66
CA ASP A 356 16.21 -0.10 1.77
C ASP A 356 17.02 -1.08 2.65
N LYS A 357 17.18 -0.79 3.94
CA LYS A 357 17.94 -1.59 4.91
C LYS A 357 17.48 -3.04 5.00
N SER A 358 16.21 -3.32 4.71
CA SER A 358 15.66 -4.67 4.81
C SER A 358 16.32 -5.69 3.87
N GLN A 359 16.96 -5.20 2.79
CA GLN A 359 17.70 -6.03 1.84
C GLN A 359 19.12 -6.34 2.28
N LEU A 360 19.65 -5.62 3.29
CA LEU A 360 21.05 -5.59 3.63
C LEU A 360 21.32 -6.35 4.96
N THR A 361 21.86 -7.55 4.86
CA THR A 361 22.46 -8.22 6.02
C THR A 361 23.95 -7.86 6.12
N PRO A 362 24.58 -7.99 7.31
CA PRO A 362 26.02 -7.78 7.43
C PRO A 362 26.85 -8.62 6.42
N THR A 363 26.41 -9.84 6.12
CA THR A 363 27.04 -10.73 5.14
C THR A 363 26.91 -10.17 3.73
N ILE A 364 25.72 -9.70 3.31
CA ILE A 364 25.50 -9.10 2.00
C ILE A 364 26.35 -7.86 1.83
N LYS A 365 26.41 -6.97 2.83
CA LYS A 365 27.26 -5.77 2.80
C LYS A 365 28.74 -6.13 2.61
N ALA A 366 29.24 -7.14 3.36
CA ALA A 366 30.62 -7.61 3.24
C ALA A 366 30.93 -8.15 1.83
N HIS A 367 30.04 -8.95 1.27
CA HIS A 367 30.23 -9.49 -0.10
C HIS A 367 30.20 -8.39 -1.15
N ILE A 368 29.22 -7.48 -1.11
CA ILE A 368 29.13 -6.34 -2.03
C ILE A 368 30.42 -5.50 -1.95
N SER A 369 30.89 -5.19 -0.73
CA SER A 369 32.13 -4.42 -0.55
C SER A 369 33.33 -5.13 -1.14
N HIS A 370 33.45 -6.46 -0.90
CA HIS A 370 34.54 -7.26 -1.46
C HIS A 370 34.55 -7.20 -2.99
N ASP A 371 33.41 -7.44 -3.63
CA ASP A 371 33.31 -7.49 -5.09
C ASP A 371 33.52 -6.11 -5.73
N LEU A 372 33.07 -5.04 -5.05
CA LEU A 372 33.35 -3.67 -5.47
C LEU A 372 34.86 -3.37 -5.43
N TYR A 373 35.56 -3.74 -4.35
CA TYR A 373 37.02 -3.59 -4.29
C TYR A 373 37.74 -4.37 -5.42
N GLN A 374 37.30 -5.58 -5.72
CA GLN A 374 37.89 -6.41 -6.78
C GLN A 374 37.59 -5.87 -8.20
N THR A 375 36.42 -5.30 -8.42
CA THR A 375 35.95 -4.96 -9.77
C THR A 375 36.28 -3.51 -10.17
N ILE A 376 36.17 -2.57 -9.22
CA ILE A 376 36.30 -1.13 -9.51
C ILE A 376 37.41 -0.46 -8.69
N ALA A 377 37.98 -1.15 -7.70
CA ALA A 377 39.07 -0.67 -6.85
C ALA A 377 38.83 0.77 -6.35
N PRO A 378 37.77 1.03 -5.54
CA PRO A 378 37.48 2.37 -5.02
C PRO A 378 38.62 2.84 -4.11
N ASP A 379 38.88 4.13 -4.11
CA ASP A 379 39.82 4.77 -3.18
C ASP A 379 39.27 4.80 -1.76
N GLU A 380 37.92 4.97 -1.63
CA GLU A 380 37.16 4.94 -0.37
C GLU A 380 35.80 4.26 -0.59
N LEU A 381 35.37 3.49 0.41
CA LEU A 381 34.07 2.80 0.43
C LEU A 381 33.55 2.74 1.88
N GLU A 382 32.42 3.37 2.14
CA GLU A 382 31.83 3.47 3.47
C GLU A 382 30.32 3.19 3.48
N TRP A 383 29.86 2.35 4.43
CA TRP A 383 28.44 2.14 4.70
C TRP A 383 27.96 3.11 5.78
N LEU A 384 26.91 3.88 5.46
CA LEU A 384 26.25 4.82 6.34
C LEU A 384 24.87 4.25 6.72
N ASP A 385 24.74 3.75 7.94
CA ASP A 385 23.51 3.09 8.44
C ASP A 385 22.55 4.06 9.15
N ASP A 386 23.04 5.18 9.63
CA ASP A 386 22.26 6.21 10.34
C ASP A 386 21.79 7.32 9.39
N TYR A 387 21.04 6.89 8.36
CA TYR A 387 20.62 7.77 7.29
C TYR A 387 19.11 7.81 7.17
N ALA A 388 18.53 8.99 7.28
CA ALA A 388 17.10 9.22 7.04
C ALA A 388 16.91 10.09 5.81
N ILE A 389 15.81 9.85 5.11
CA ILE A 389 15.39 10.64 3.95
C ILE A 389 14.14 11.43 4.31
N ILE A 390 14.16 12.73 3.97
CA ILE A 390 13.00 13.60 3.97
C ILE A 390 12.69 13.96 2.53
N MET A 391 11.46 13.70 2.10
CA MET A 391 10.96 14.02 0.78
C MET A 391 9.95 15.16 0.87
N ILE A 392 10.25 16.29 0.25
CA ILE A 392 9.34 17.44 0.14
C ILE A 392 8.74 17.40 -1.26
N VAL A 393 7.42 17.35 -1.33
CA VAL A 393 6.70 17.14 -2.60
C VAL A 393 5.67 18.22 -2.85
N GLY A 394 5.60 18.70 -4.08
CA GLY A 394 4.55 19.62 -4.53
C GLY A 394 4.74 20.06 -5.99
N GLU A 395 3.70 19.94 -6.80
CA GLU A 395 3.67 20.44 -8.19
C GLU A 395 3.94 21.96 -8.25
N GLY A 396 3.59 22.70 -7.17
CA GLY A 396 3.83 24.12 -7.06
C GLY A 396 5.30 24.53 -6.95
N MET A 397 6.18 23.59 -6.58
CA MET A 397 7.62 23.84 -6.44
C MET A 397 8.25 24.23 -7.78
N GLN A 398 7.79 23.71 -8.90
CA GLN A 398 8.27 24.05 -10.24
C GLN A 398 8.18 25.54 -10.55
N ARG A 399 7.24 26.24 -9.97
CA ARG A 399 6.93 27.67 -10.24
C ARG A 399 7.36 28.60 -9.12
N ASN A 400 7.85 28.06 -8.00
CA ASN A 400 8.21 28.84 -6.81
C ASN A 400 9.71 28.75 -6.52
N ILE A 401 10.44 29.77 -6.92
CA ILE A 401 11.90 29.86 -6.82
C ILE A 401 12.36 29.86 -5.33
N SER A 402 11.53 30.36 -4.40
CA SER A 402 11.94 30.55 -3.00
C SER A 402 11.75 29.31 -2.12
N THR A 403 11.11 28.24 -2.59
CA THR A 403 10.79 27.09 -1.74
C THR A 403 12.04 26.41 -1.19
N LEU A 404 13.02 26.11 -2.03
CA LEU A 404 14.26 25.46 -1.59
C LEU A 404 15.04 26.38 -0.64
N ASN A 405 15.08 27.69 -0.90
CA ASN A 405 15.74 28.66 -0.03
C ASN A 405 15.11 28.64 1.38
N LYS A 406 13.78 28.68 1.49
CA LYS A 406 13.09 28.63 2.80
C LYS A 406 13.43 27.36 3.57
N ILE A 407 13.47 26.22 2.88
CA ILE A 407 13.81 24.93 3.48
C ILE A 407 15.24 24.93 4.01
N THR A 408 16.21 25.36 3.19
CA THR A 408 17.62 25.37 3.58
C THR A 408 17.90 26.41 4.67
N ASP A 409 17.26 27.58 4.65
CA ASP A 409 17.38 28.59 5.71
C ASP A 409 16.85 28.07 7.04
N ALA A 410 15.68 27.40 7.05
CA ALA A 410 15.11 26.83 8.26
C ALA A 410 16.01 25.74 8.88
N LEU A 411 16.56 24.86 8.06
CA LEU A 411 17.50 23.83 8.51
C LEU A 411 18.81 24.44 9.04
N ALA A 412 19.34 25.44 8.35
CA ALA A 412 20.56 26.15 8.81
C ALA A 412 20.34 26.85 10.17
N GLN A 413 19.18 27.51 10.37
CA GLN A 413 18.82 28.13 11.65
C GLN A 413 18.68 27.12 12.78
N ALA A 414 18.21 25.90 12.46
CA ALA A 414 18.13 24.77 13.40
C ALA A 414 19.46 24.03 13.60
N ASN A 415 20.55 24.49 12.94
CA ASN A 415 21.87 23.86 12.96
C ASN A 415 21.84 22.39 12.49
N ILE A 416 21.01 22.08 11.49
CA ILE A 416 20.89 20.76 10.87
C ILE A 416 21.72 20.73 9.60
N ASN A 417 22.69 19.82 9.55
CA ASN A 417 23.51 19.60 8.34
C ASN A 417 22.76 18.77 7.29
N LEU A 418 23.01 19.07 6.01
CA LEU A 418 22.48 18.36 4.87
C LEU A 418 23.60 17.62 4.13
N PRO A 419 23.91 16.37 4.50
CA PRO A 419 24.89 15.57 3.78
C PRO A 419 24.44 15.23 2.34
N MET A 420 23.13 15.26 2.04
CA MET A 420 22.65 15.04 0.70
C MET A 420 21.44 15.95 0.37
N VAL A 421 21.48 16.53 -0.83
CA VAL A 421 20.31 17.19 -1.46
C VAL A 421 20.19 16.68 -2.89
N ASN A 422 19.02 16.16 -3.23
CA ASN A 422 18.73 15.68 -4.58
C ASN A 422 17.40 16.25 -5.08
N GLN A 423 17.41 16.90 -6.23
CA GLN A 423 16.22 17.38 -6.91
C GLN A 423 16.30 17.00 -8.39
N GLY A 424 15.36 16.18 -8.85
CA GLY A 424 15.30 15.77 -10.25
C GLY A 424 14.79 16.87 -11.17
N ALA A 425 14.95 16.67 -12.48
CA ALA A 425 14.51 17.61 -13.53
C ALA A 425 12.97 17.86 -13.51
N SER A 426 12.20 16.98 -12.90
CA SER A 426 10.75 17.17 -12.71
C SER A 426 10.42 18.32 -11.77
N GLN A 427 11.32 18.65 -10.83
CA GLN A 427 11.20 19.71 -9.83
C GLN A 427 9.94 19.63 -8.93
N ILE A 428 9.26 18.49 -8.90
CA ILE A 428 8.07 18.28 -8.04
C ILE A 428 8.42 17.72 -6.68
N SER A 429 9.64 17.23 -6.51
CA SER A 429 10.13 16.69 -5.24
C SER A 429 11.57 17.12 -4.99
N THR A 430 11.89 17.33 -3.73
CA THR A 430 13.26 17.52 -3.23
C THR A 430 13.50 16.50 -2.14
N MET A 431 14.57 15.72 -2.29
CA MET A 431 15.01 14.74 -1.33
C MET A 431 16.18 15.31 -0.52
N LEU A 432 16.06 15.22 0.79
CA LEU A 432 17.11 15.62 1.74
C LEU A 432 17.53 14.40 2.54
N GLY A 433 18.83 14.13 2.59
CA GLY A 433 19.40 13.16 3.52
C GLY A 433 19.82 13.89 4.81
N VAL A 434 19.45 13.32 5.95
CA VAL A 434 19.78 13.85 7.27
C VAL A 434 20.18 12.72 8.22
N PRO A 435 20.93 12.97 9.31
CA PRO A 435 21.11 12.01 10.38
C PRO A 435 19.76 11.61 11.00
N VAL A 436 19.60 10.31 11.32
CA VAL A 436 18.34 9.77 11.86
C VAL A 436 17.88 10.50 13.14
N ASP A 437 18.81 10.84 14.03
CA ASP A 437 18.52 11.56 15.28
C ASP A 437 18.01 13.00 15.08
N GLN A 438 18.29 13.62 13.93
CA GLN A 438 17.84 14.97 13.57
C GLN A 438 16.59 14.99 12.68
N MET A 439 16.12 13.83 12.19
CA MET A 439 15.04 13.72 11.21
C MET A 439 13.73 14.40 11.69
N ASN A 440 13.29 14.12 12.91
CA ASN A 440 12.02 14.67 13.40
C ASN A 440 12.08 16.21 13.56
N GLU A 441 13.20 16.75 14.00
CA GLU A 441 13.38 18.19 14.11
C GLU A 441 13.45 18.84 12.72
N ALA A 442 14.19 18.23 11.79
CA ALA A 442 14.24 18.68 10.41
C ALA A 442 12.84 18.74 9.76
N VAL A 443 12.01 17.71 9.95
CA VAL A 443 10.64 17.69 9.45
C VAL A 443 9.80 18.83 10.02
N LYS A 444 9.92 19.14 11.33
CA LYS A 444 9.17 20.25 11.98
C LYS A 444 9.56 21.60 11.40
N VAL A 445 10.85 21.90 11.36
CA VAL A 445 11.31 23.23 10.89
C VAL A 445 11.04 23.43 9.41
N ILE A 446 11.10 22.37 8.59
CA ILE A 446 10.71 22.41 7.18
C ILE A 446 9.20 22.69 7.07
N TYR A 447 8.37 21.98 7.86
CA TYR A 447 6.92 22.17 7.84
C TYR A 447 6.54 23.63 8.18
N GLU A 448 7.10 24.19 9.25
CA GLU A 448 6.88 25.58 9.67
C GLU A 448 7.33 26.61 8.63
N ALA A 449 8.36 26.29 7.83
CA ALA A 449 8.87 27.19 6.80
C ALA A 449 8.03 27.22 5.52
N VAL A 450 7.26 26.15 5.23
CA VAL A 450 6.56 26.01 3.94
C VAL A 450 5.03 26.01 4.06
N PHE A 451 4.43 25.80 5.27
CA PHE A 451 2.99 25.78 5.54
C PHE A 451 2.51 26.89 6.47
#